data_7b5f1d8a878d6136ebe1bf6b47918240
#
_entry.id   7b5f1d8a878d6136ebe1bf6b47918240
#
_cell.length_a   1.000
_cell.length_b   1.000
_cell.length_c   1.000
_cell.angle_alpha   90.00
_cell.angle_beta   90.00
_cell.angle_gamma   90.00
#
_symmetry.space_group_name_H-M   'P 1'
#
loop_
_entity.id
_entity.type
_entity.pdbx_description
1 polymer ?
#
loop_
_entity_poly.entity_id
_entity_poly.type
_entity_poly.pdbx_seq_one_letter_code
_entity_poly.pdbx_strand_id
1 'polypeptide(L)'
;MDIKSYKKKNGTTAYKFKAYIGKKNGKSQYAEKSGFKTKAEARAALHSIQEKINNPVPKSEMTFKELYNEWLLVYEKEVQNSTYYKTTRAFDKHILPELGDTKLSDFTPMELQDFRNRLSEKLKYARKLFGMVRKVFNHAALLGYIQANPAAPVTSQSIKKKVDEKKDFYDTDELKKFMNLVEETNDIKKIALFRLLAFTGMRKGELLALEWNDYRKGTLDINKAISHSPIGYETLPPKANSNRLLSLDIKTCQILDKLHKEFPTSTRIFESEKGGMLSPSKPRKWLLEITKNKEIEPIRIHAFRHTHASLLFESGMSLKQVQYRLGHSDLKTTMNIYTHITKFAKDNIGQQFSDYIDF
;
A
#
# COMPACT_ATOMS: atom_id res chain seq x y z
N MET A 1 -12.08 -21.37 40.17
CA MET A 1 -11.37 -20.31 39.45
C MET A 1 -11.78 -18.97 40.03
N ASP A 2 -10.81 -18.14 40.46
CA ASP A 2 -11.15 -16.96 41.26
C ASP A 2 -11.04 -15.67 40.44
N ILE A 3 -12.11 -14.87 40.52
CA ILE A 3 -12.10 -13.50 40.00
C ILE A 3 -11.49 -12.62 41.10
N LYS A 4 -10.32 -12.01 40.76
CA LYS A 4 -9.59 -11.15 41.69
C LYS A 4 -9.87 -9.67 41.40
N SER A 5 -10.04 -8.88 42.44
CA SER A 5 -10.10 -7.42 42.33
C SER A 5 -8.70 -6.82 42.39
N TYR A 6 -8.50 -5.69 41.73
CA TYR A 6 -7.28 -4.88 41.80
C TYR A 6 -7.59 -3.38 41.60
N LYS A 7 -6.76 -2.51 42.11
CA LYS A 7 -6.91 -1.06 41.92
C LYS A 7 -6.15 -0.62 40.67
N LYS A 8 -6.79 0.14 39.80
CA LYS A 8 -6.14 0.83 38.67
C LYS A 8 -5.32 2.03 39.16
N LYS A 9 -4.41 2.55 38.34
CA LYS A 9 -3.60 3.74 38.65
C LYS A 9 -4.43 4.98 39.02
N ASN A 10 -5.67 5.06 38.59
CA ASN A 10 -6.62 6.13 38.91
C ASN A 10 -7.45 5.87 40.19
N GLY A 11 -7.08 4.87 41.00
CA GLY A 11 -7.76 4.54 42.25
C GLY A 11 -9.04 3.72 42.13
N THR A 12 -9.58 3.51 40.90
CA THR A 12 -10.83 2.72 40.73
C THR A 12 -10.58 1.22 40.85
N THR A 13 -11.52 0.48 41.46
CA THR A 13 -11.47 -0.98 41.56
C THR A 13 -11.86 -1.61 40.21
N ALA A 14 -11.09 -2.58 39.78
CA ALA A 14 -11.37 -3.39 38.58
C ALA A 14 -11.20 -4.88 38.90
N TYR A 15 -11.74 -5.74 38.06
CA TYR A 15 -11.71 -7.19 38.24
C TYR A 15 -10.96 -7.86 37.09
N LYS A 16 -10.27 -8.97 37.42
CA LYS A 16 -9.55 -9.82 36.48
C LYS A 16 -9.71 -11.29 36.82
N PHE A 17 -9.53 -12.14 35.85
CA PHE A 17 -9.48 -13.59 36.03
C PHE A 17 -8.45 -14.23 35.12
N LYS A 18 -8.05 -15.46 35.51
CA LYS A 18 -7.22 -16.35 34.71
C LYS A 18 -7.95 -17.67 34.56
N ALA A 19 -8.31 -18.04 33.34
CA ALA A 19 -9.04 -19.26 33.01
C ALA A 19 -8.11 -20.26 32.29
N TYR A 20 -8.13 -21.50 32.73
CA TYR A 20 -7.47 -22.59 32.02
C TYR A 20 -8.23 -22.88 30.70
N ILE A 21 -7.53 -22.89 29.57
CA ILE A 21 -8.11 -23.07 28.23
C ILE A 21 -7.63 -24.35 27.51
N GLY A 22 -6.89 -25.21 28.20
CA GLY A 22 -6.40 -26.46 27.62
C GLY A 22 -4.88 -26.65 27.72
N LYS A 23 -4.35 -27.65 27.03
CA LYS A 23 -2.91 -27.91 26.89
C LYS A 23 -2.47 -27.70 25.44
N LYS A 24 -1.32 -27.04 25.24
CA LYS A 24 -0.64 -26.93 23.93
C LYS A 24 0.81 -27.41 24.08
N ASN A 25 1.20 -28.41 23.30
CA ASN A 25 2.53 -29.05 23.38
C ASN A 25 2.88 -29.52 24.81
N GLY A 26 1.92 -30.16 25.51
CA GLY A 26 2.10 -30.65 26.87
C GLY A 26 2.04 -29.57 27.98
N LYS A 27 2.05 -28.29 27.65
CA LYS A 27 1.99 -27.15 28.59
C LYS A 27 0.57 -26.61 28.74
N SER A 28 0.15 -26.37 29.98
CA SER A 28 -1.15 -25.77 30.30
C SER A 28 -1.23 -24.34 29.77
N GLN A 29 -2.32 -24.02 29.04
CA GLN A 29 -2.61 -22.69 28.50
C GLN A 29 -3.69 -22.01 29.35
N TYR A 30 -3.57 -20.70 29.50
CA TYR A 30 -4.49 -19.90 30.28
C TYR A 30 -4.88 -18.62 29.51
N ALA A 31 -6.19 -18.30 29.52
CA ALA A 31 -6.69 -17.00 29.11
C ALA A 31 -6.71 -16.06 30.31
N GLU A 32 -6.06 -14.92 30.22
CA GLU A 32 -6.09 -13.88 31.25
C GLU A 32 -6.81 -12.64 30.70
N LYS A 33 -7.85 -12.18 31.40
CA LYS A 33 -8.58 -10.96 31.06
C LYS A 33 -8.72 -10.08 32.30
N SER A 34 -8.57 -8.77 32.09
CA SER A 34 -8.61 -7.76 33.14
C SER A 34 -9.35 -6.50 32.69
N GLY A 35 -9.65 -5.62 33.62
CA GLY A 35 -10.25 -4.31 33.33
C GLY A 35 -11.77 -4.23 33.50
N PHE A 36 -12.42 -5.29 33.92
CA PHE A 36 -13.87 -5.32 34.14
C PHE A 36 -14.29 -4.36 35.26
N LYS A 37 -15.37 -3.63 35.04
CA LYS A 37 -15.89 -2.65 36.04
C LYS A 37 -16.58 -3.33 37.21
N THR A 38 -17.21 -4.45 36.96
CA THR A 38 -17.95 -5.21 38.01
C THR A 38 -17.50 -6.68 38.05
N LYS A 39 -17.70 -7.31 39.20
CA LYS A 39 -17.48 -8.75 39.36
C LYS A 39 -18.45 -9.58 38.50
N ALA A 40 -19.64 -9.04 38.24
CA ALA A 40 -20.64 -9.67 37.39
C ALA A 40 -20.19 -9.72 35.93
N GLU A 41 -19.64 -8.62 35.38
CA GLU A 41 -19.06 -8.59 34.03
C GLU A 41 -17.88 -9.57 33.89
N ALA A 42 -16.98 -9.63 34.87
CA ALA A 42 -15.88 -10.57 34.86
C ALA A 42 -16.38 -12.03 34.91
N ARG A 43 -17.48 -12.32 35.69
CA ARG A 43 -18.09 -13.65 35.78
C ARG A 43 -18.77 -14.05 34.47
N ALA A 44 -19.49 -13.14 33.82
CA ALA A 44 -20.11 -13.38 32.51
C ALA A 44 -19.06 -13.69 31.43
N ALA A 45 -17.97 -12.92 31.40
CA ALA A 45 -16.85 -13.15 30.47
C ALA A 45 -16.12 -14.47 30.74
N LEU A 46 -15.95 -14.87 32.00
CA LEU A 46 -15.39 -16.16 32.40
C LEU A 46 -16.30 -17.31 31.98
N HIS A 47 -17.61 -17.20 32.22
CA HIS A 47 -18.63 -18.19 31.83
C HIS A 47 -18.63 -18.39 30.30
N SER A 48 -18.61 -17.31 29.53
CA SER A 48 -18.52 -17.38 28.05
C SER A 48 -17.28 -18.12 27.57
N ILE A 49 -16.12 -17.95 28.24
CA ILE A 49 -14.91 -18.72 27.91
C ILE A 49 -15.07 -20.20 28.29
N GLN A 50 -15.65 -20.48 29.45
CA GLN A 50 -15.89 -21.87 29.90
C GLN A 50 -16.91 -22.61 29.02
N GLU A 51 -17.99 -21.96 28.60
CA GLU A 51 -18.92 -22.52 27.61
C GLU A 51 -18.26 -22.89 26.30
N LYS A 52 -17.42 -22.02 25.78
CA LYS A 52 -16.63 -22.29 24.54
C LYS A 52 -15.63 -23.44 24.68
N ILE A 53 -15.14 -23.69 25.90
CA ILE A 53 -14.24 -24.81 26.20
C ILE A 53 -15.02 -26.10 26.37
N ASN A 54 -16.15 -26.06 27.08
CA ASN A 54 -16.95 -27.25 27.41
C ASN A 54 -17.87 -27.70 26.27
N ASN A 55 -18.31 -26.75 25.44
CA ASN A 55 -19.07 -26.99 24.22
C ASN A 55 -18.33 -26.31 23.06
N PRO A 56 -17.25 -26.92 22.53
CA PRO A 56 -16.65 -26.39 21.33
C PRO A 56 -17.74 -26.44 20.25
N VAL A 57 -18.11 -25.26 19.75
CA VAL A 57 -18.99 -25.12 18.57
C VAL A 57 -18.41 -26.03 17.50
N PRO A 58 -19.18 -26.99 16.95
CA PRO A 58 -18.72 -27.78 15.83
C PRO A 58 -18.14 -26.81 14.79
N LYS A 59 -16.96 -27.09 14.26
CA LYS A 59 -16.27 -26.13 13.39
C LYS A 59 -17.08 -25.77 12.13
N SER A 60 -18.04 -26.63 11.76
CA SER A 60 -19.04 -26.37 10.74
C SER A 60 -20.06 -25.27 11.13
N GLU A 61 -20.31 -25.05 12.41
CA GLU A 61 -21.19 -24.01 12.93
C GLU A 61 -20.50 -22.64 13.10
N MET A 62 -19.18 -22.58 12.90
CA MET A 62 -18.40 -21.35 12.95
C MET A 62 -18.86 -20.41 11.86
N THR A 63 -19.00 -19.12 12.19
CA THR A 63 -19.32 -18.07 11.22
C THR A 63 -18.07 -17.65 10.41
N PHE A 64 -18.29 -17.05 9.26
CA PHE A 64 -17.19 -16.50 8.46
C PHE A 64 -16.40 -15.41 9.22
N LYS A 65 -17.08 -14.61 10.05
CA LYS A 65 -16.43 -13.58 10.88
C LYS A 65 -15.51 -14.19 11.94
N GLU A 66 -15.92 -15.29 12.56
CA GLU A 66 -15.08 -16.01 13.52
C GLU A 66 -13.85 -16.61 12.84
N LEU A 67 -14.04 -17.24 11.67
CA LEU A 67 -12.95 -17.73 10.84
C LEU A 67 -12.01 -16.61 10.39
N TYR A 68 -12.56 -15.48 9.95
CA TYR A 68 -11.77 -14.30 9.57
C TYR A 68 -10.91 -13.81 10.74
N ASN A 69 -11.46 -13.70 11.93
CA ASN A 69 -10.72 -13.28 13.12
C ASN A 69 -9.57 -14.23 13.46
N GLU A 70 -9.78 -15.55 13.30
CA GLU A 70 -8.74 -16.55 13.51
C GLU A 70 -7.63 -16.43 12.44
N TRP A 71 -8.02 -16.31 11.17
CA TRP A 71 -7.09 -16.10 10.07
C TRP A 71 -6.31 -14.80 10.22
N LEU A 72 -6.93 -13.74 10.72
CA LEU A 72 -6.32 -12.43 10.86
C LEU A 72 -5.12 -12.44 11.80
N LEU A 73 -5.12 -13.27 12.85
CA LEU A 73 -3.99 -13.44 13.78
C LEU A 73 -2.73 -14.01 13.09
N VAL A 74 -2.93 -14.85 12.10
CA VAL A 74 -1.84 -15.40 11.29
C VAL A 74 -1.40 -14.38 10.25
N TYR A 75 -2.36 -13.78 9.55
CA TYR A 75 -2.12 -12.83 8.48
C TYR A 75 -1.38 -11.57 8.95
N GLU A 76 -1.61 -11.11 10.18
CA GLU A 76 -0.89 -9.96 10.77
C GLU A 76 0.61 -10.17 10.79
N LYS A 77 1.07 -11.40 11.04
CA LYS A 77 2.50 -11.76 11.10
C LYS A 77 3.14 -11.94 9.72
N GLU A 78 2.33 -12.14 8.69
CA GLU A 78 2.80 -12.40 7.32
C GLU A 78 2.96 -11.14 6.48
N VAL A 79 2.33 -10.02 6.89
CA VAL A 79 2.26 -8.82 6.05
C VAL A 79 2.71 -7.57 6.79
N GLN A 80 3.10 -6.55 6.03
CA GLN A 80 3.40 -5.24 6.59
C GLN A 80 2.13 -4.57 7.14
N ASN A 81 2.29 -3.75 8.21
CA ASN A 81 1.20 -3.03 8.88
C ASN A 81 0.26 -2.28 7.91
N SER A 82 0.81 -1.63 6.89
CA SER A 82 0.01 -0.93 5.88
C SER A 82 -0.87 -1.84 5.03
N THR A 83 -0.46 -3.09 4.81
CA THR A 83 -1.24 -4.10 4.08
C THR A 83 -2.30 -4.68 5.00
N TYR A 84 -1.93 -5.03 6.23
CA TYR A 84 -2.84 -5.48 7.27
C TYR A 84 -4.00 -4.49 7.45
N TYR A 85 -3.69 -3.23 7.73
CA TYR A 85 -4.68 -2.16 7.91
C TYR A 85 -5.63 -1.97 6.72
N LYS A 86 -5.10 -1.99 5.48
CA LYS A 86 -5.95 -1.89 4.28
C LYS A 86 -6.85 -3.10 4.12
N THR A 87 -6.36 -4.29 4.47
CA THR A 87 -7.12 -5.52 4.38
C THR A 87 -8.25 -5.53 5.42
N THR A 88 -7.96 -5.20 6.67
CA THR A 88 -8.99 -5.15 7.73
C THR A 88 -10.09 -4.16 7.38
N ARG A 89 -9.75 -2.92 6.98
CA ARG A 89 -10.75 -1.94 6.53
C ARG A 89 -11.59 -2.41 5.34
N ALA A 90 -10.98 -3.16 4.42
CA ALA A 90 -11.70 -3.68 3.26
C ALA A 90 -12.69 -4.79 3.67
N PHE A 91 -12.31 -5.65 4.62
CA PHE A 91 -13.20 -6.65 5.19
C PHE A 91 -14.36 -6.00 5.95
N ASP A 92 -14.07 -5.08 6.86
CA ASP A 92 -15.09 -4.37 7.67
C ASP A 92 -16.10 -3.63 6.79
N LYS A 93 -15.63 -3.02 5.70
CA LYS A 93 -16.49 -2.20 4.85
C LYS A 93 -17.27 -2.98 3.80
N HIS A 94 -16.70 -4.06 3.25
CA HIS A 94 -17.23 -4.66 2.03
C HIS A 94 -17.51 -6.16 2.12
N ILE A 95 -16.95 -6.89 3.10
CA ILE A 95 -17.04 -8.34 3.16
C ILE A 95 -17.85 -8.79 4.37
N LEU A 96 -17.46 -8.37 5.56
CA LEU A 96 -18.12 -8.78 6.79
C LEU A 96 -19.60 -8.38 6.89
N PRO A 97 -20.06 -7.22 6.36
CA PRO A 97 -21.48 -6.88 6.38
C PRO A 97 -22.38 -7.85 5.59
N GLU A 98 -21.83 -8.53 4.58
CA GLU A 98 -22.62 -9.48 3.76
C GLU A 98 -22.35 -10.94 4.11
N LEU A 99 -21.11 -11.30 4.48
CA LEU A 99 -20.70 -12.70 4.70
C LEU A 99 -20.46 -13.04 6.17
N GLY A 100 -20.30 -12.03 7.05
CA GLY A 100 -19.77 -12.22 8.40
C GLY A 100 -20.53 -13.20 9.27
N ASP A 101 -21.84 -13.12 9.28
CA ASP A 101 -22.70 -13.90 10.17
C ASP A 101 -23.13 -15.26 9.57
N THR A 102 -22.76 -15.53 8.31
CA THR A 102 -23.06 -16.81 7.63
C THR A 102 -22.17 -17.92 8.18
N LYS A 103 -22.74 -19.08 8.48
CA LYS A 103 -22.01 -20.27 8.95
C LYS A 103 -21.18 -20.86 7.80
N LEU A 104 -20.04 -21.47 8.14
CA LEU A 104 -19.14 -22.07 7.14
C LEU A 104 -19.81 -23.21 6.35
N SER A 105 -20.74 -23.95 6.99
CA SER A 105 -21.54 -25.02 6.36
C SER A 105 -22.48 -24.52 5.27
N ASP A 106 -22.93 -23.28 5.36
CA ASP A 106 -24.01 -22.73 4.54
C ASP A 106 -23.47 -22.08 3.24
N PHE A 107 -22.14 -21.89 3.13
CA PHE A 107 -21.57 -21.30 1.94
C PHE A 107 -21.57 -22.23 0.73
N THR A 108 -22.24 -21.80 -0.32
CA THR A 108 -22.19 -22.45 -1.63
C THR A 108 -21.35 -21.67 -2.63
N PRO A 109 -20.75 -22.32 -3.64
CA PRO A 109 -20.07 -21.61 -4.71
C PRO A 109 -20.96 -20.60 -5.46
N MET A 110 -22.26 -20.87 -5.55
CA MET A 110 -23.22 -20.01 -6.24
C MET A 110 -23.42 -18.69 -5.47
N GLU A 111 -23.65 -18.73 -4.17
CA GLU A 111 -23.79 -17.54 -3.33
C GLU A 111 -22.54 -16.67 -3.35
N LEU A 112 -21.35 -17.31 -3.30
CA LEU A 112 -20.09 -16.61 -3.40
C LEU A 112 -19.84 -16.02 -4.78
N GLN A 113 -20.36 -16.63 -5.85
CA GLN A 113 -20.34 -16.07 -7.20
C GLN A 113 -21.20 -14.81 -7.27
N ASP A 114 -22.41 -14.85 -6.71
CA ASP A 114 -23.32 -13.70 -6.66
C ASP A 114 -22.75 -12.56 -5.84
N PHE A 115 -22.21 -12.85 -4.67
CA PHE A 115 -21.49 -11.86 -3.86
C PHE A 115 -20.36 -11.20 -4.65
N ARG A 116 -19.55 -12.00 -5.36
CA ARG A 116 -18.46 -11.49 -6.18
C ARG A 116 -18.96 -10.62 -7.33
N ASN A 117 -20.06 -11.00 -7.99
CA ASN A 117 -20.67 -10.21 -9.06
C ASN A 117 -21.11 -8.84 -8.55
N ARG A 118 -21.83 -8.79 -7.40
CA ARG A 118 -22.22 -7.53 -6.74
C ARG A 118 -21.02 -6.67 -6.36
N LEU A 119 -19.92 -7.27 -5.86
CA LEU A 119 -18.68 -6.53 -5.61
C LEU A 119 -18.09 -5.93 -6.89
N SER A 120 -18.16 -6.65 -8.01
CA SER A 120 -17.56 -6.24 -9.27
C SER A 120 -18.32 -5.07 -9.93
N GLU A 121 -19.60 -4.94 -9.67
CA GLU A 121 -20.40 -3.79 -10.09
C GLU A 121 -20.01 -2.50 -9.34
N LYS A 122 -19.74 -2.63 -8.04
CA LYS A 122 -19.45 -1.50 -7.16
C LYS A 122 -17.95 -1.10 -7.13
N LEU A 123 -17.02 -2.05 -7.33
CA LEU A 123 -15.60 -1.86 -7.03
C LEU A 123 -14.69 -2.32 -8.16
N LYS A 124 -13.83 -1.42 -8.65
CA LYS A 124 -12.79 -1.75 -9.64
C LYS A 124 -11.77 -2.80 -9.14
N TYR A 125 -11.61 -2.95 -7.82
CA TYR A 125 -10.67 -3.88 -7.18
C TYR A 125 -11.35 -5.12 -6.57
N ALA A 126 -12.59 -5.39 -6.94
CA ALA A 126 -13.37 -6.55 -6.47
C ALA A 126 -12.64 -7.89 -6.61
N ARG A 127 -11.90 -8.10 -7.72
CA ARG A 127 -11.08 -9.29 -7.93
C ARG A 127 -10.05 -9.49 -6.80
N LYS A 128 -9.41 -8.40 -6.35
CA LYS A 128 -8.43 -8.45 -5.27
C LYS A 128 -9.10 -8.75 -3.93
N LEU A 129 -10.24 -8.13 -3.65
CA LEU A 129 -11.00 -8.37 -2.43
C LEU A 129 -11.50 -9.81 -2.35
N PHE A 130 -12.10 -10.32 -3.43
CA PHE A 130 -12.56 -11.70 -3.47
C PHE A 130 -11.39 -12.70 -3.35
N GLY A 131 -10.20 -12.35 -3.86
CA GLY A 131 -8.97 -13.10 -3.62
C GLY A 131 -8.62 -13.22 -2.14
N MET A 132 -8.95 -12.23 -1.31
CA MET A 132 -8.76 -12.30 0.15
C MET A 132 -9.82 -13.20 0.81
N VAL A 133 -11.09 -13.14 0.39
CA VAL A 133 -12.13 -14.09 0.82
C VAL A 133 -11.68 -15.54 0.56
N ARG A 134 -11.14 -15.79 -0.64
CA ARG A 134 -10.60 -17.11 -1.01
C ARG A 134 -9.47 -17.56 -0.09
N LYS A 135 -8.60 -16.65 0.37
CA LYS A 135 -7.54 -16.95 1.34
C LYS A 135 -8.09 -17.35 2.71
N VAL A 136 -9.13 -16.68 3.18
CA VAL A 136 -9.80 -17.02 4.46
C VAL A 136 -10.38 -18.44 4.39
N PHE A 137 -11.10 -18.79 3.31
CA PHE A 137 -11.60 -20.15 3.13
C PHE A 137 -10.49 -21.21 2.93
N ASN A 138 -9.37 -20.84 2.28
CA ASN A 138 -8.22 -21.73 2.20
C ASN A 138 -7.66 -22.05 3.59
N HIS A 139 -7.63 -21.08 4.49
CA HIS A 139 -7.22 -21.29 5.88
C HIS A 139 -8.14 -22.30 6.59
N ALA A 140 -9.46 -22.18 6.40
CA ALA A 140 -10.42 -23.14 6.94
C ALA A 140 -10.22 -24.58 6.39
N ALA A 141 -9.96 -24.70 5.09
CA ALA A 141 -9.69 -25.99 4.46
C ALA A 141 -8.37 -26.62 4.96
N LEU A 142 -7.32 -25.81 5.11
CA LEU A 142 -6.03 -26.26 5.70
C LEU A 142 -6.17 -26.77 7.13
N LEU A 143 -7.06 -26.16 7.93
CA LEU A 143 -7.32 -26.56 9.29
C LEU A 143 -8.35 -27.70 9.40
N GLY A 144 -8.91 -28.17 8.28
CA GLY A 144 -9.91 -29.21 8.25
C GLY A 144 -11.29 -28.77 8.80
N TYR A 145 -11.58 -27.46 8.82
CA TYR A 145 -12.90 -26.96 9.24
C TYR A 145 -13.96 -27.16 8.17
N ILE A 146 -13.54 -27.16 6.91
CA ILE A 146 -14.34 -27.46 5.72
C ILE A 146 -13.57 -28.45 4.84
N GLN A 147 -14.28 -29.30 4.10
CA GLN A 147 -13.67 -30.30 3.22
C GLN A 147 -12.98 -29.64 1.99
N ALA A 148 -13.59 -28.59 1.44
CA ALA A 148 -13.07 -27.86 0.28
C ALA A 148 -13.42 -26.39 0.39
N ASN A 149 -12.61 -25.54 -0.25
CA ASN A 149 -12.86 -24.10 -0.29
C ASN A 149 -14.02 -23.78 -1.26
N PRO A 150 -15.18 -23.30 -0.78
CA PRO A 150 -16.33 -23.00 -1.63
C PRO A 150 -16.09 -21.79 -2.57
N ALA A 151 -15.09 -20.94 -2.27
CA ALA A 151 -14.69 -19.84 -3.12
C ALA A 151 -13.73 -20.25 -4.27
N ALA A 152 -13.19 -21.47 -4.27
CA ALA A 152 -12.23 -21.92 -5.27
C ALA A 152 -12.80 -21.95 -6.70
N PRO A 153 -13.99 -22.50 -6.96
CA PRO A 153 -14.58 -22.58 -8.30
C PRO A 153 -15.15 -21.23 -8.81
N VAL A 154 -15.30 -20.22 -7.93
CA VAL A 154 -15.83 -18.91 -8.31
C VAL A 154 -14.93 -18.24 -9.35
N THR A 155 -15.47 -18.00 -10.54
CA THR A 155 -14.72 -17.45 -11.67
C THR A 155 -14.84 -15.94 -11.80
N SER A 156 -13.77 -15.28 -12.28
CA SER A 156 -13.90 -13.90 -12.73
C SER A 156 -14.40 -13.90 -14.18
N GLN A 157 -15.62 -13.45 -14.42
CA GLN A 157 -15.93 -12.97 -15.75
C GLN A 157 -14.99 -11.79 -16.02
N SER A 158 -13.99 -12.02 -16.83
CA SER A 158 -13.20 -10.93 -17.37
C SER A 158 -14.05 -10.27 -18.45
N ILE A 159 -14.89 -9.32 -18.05
CA ILE A 159 -15.34 -8.31 -18.99
C ILE A 159 -14.04 -7.62 -19.41
N LYS A 160 -13.54 -7.95 -20.60
CA LYS A 160 -12.51 -7.16 -21.27
C LYS A 160 -13.17 -5.80 -21.56
N LYS A 161 -13.26 -4.94 -20.53
CA LYS A 161 -13.42 -3.51 -20.79
C LYS A 161 -12.21 -3.16 -21.66
N LYS A 162 -12.46 -2.75 -22.90
CA LYS A 162 -11.47 -1.97 -23.65
C LYS A 162 -11.06 -0.86 -22.68
N VAL A 163 -9.93 -1.01 -22.05
CA VAL A 163 -9.28 0.09 -21.37
C VAL A 163 -8.84 0.96 -22.52
N ASP A 164 -9.52 2.08 -22.73
CA ASP A 164 -8.93 3.16 -23.51
C ASP A 164 -7.57 3.39 -22.85
N GLU A 165 -6.51 3.04 -23.56
CA GLU A 165 -5.12 3.21 -23.12
C GLU A 165 -4.82 4.71 -23.16
N LYS A 166 -5.48 5.48 -22.23
CA LYS A 166 -5.08 6.86 -22.03
C LYS A 166 -3.62 6.84 -21.61
N LYS A 167 -2.81 7.50 -22.40
CA LYS A 167 -1.39 7.75 -22.12
C LYS A 167 -1.28 8.29 -20.68
N ASP A 168 -0.66 7.55 -19.80
CA ASP A 168 -0.53 7.92 -18.39
C ASP A 168 0.93 8.32 -18.08
N PHE A 169 1.55 9.04 -18.97
CA PHE A 169 2.88 9.66 -18.83
C PHE A 169 3.03 10.82 -19.79
N TYR A 170 3.92 11.76 -19.49
CA TYR A 170 4.28 12.86 -20.37
C TYR A 170 5.40 12.45 -21.32
N ASP A 171 5.32 12.84 -22.59
CA ASP A 171 6.48 12.85 -23.47
C ASP A 171 7.41 14.06 -23.18
N THR A 172 8.45 14.22 -23.98
CA THR A 172 9.44 15.27 -23.79
C THR A 172 8.82 16.67 -23.84
N ASP A 173 7.92 16.93 -24.78
CA ASP A 173 7.32 18.27 -24.95
C ASP A 173 6.24 18.56 -23.91
N GLU A 174 5.43 17.56 -23.58
CA GLU A 174 4.46 17.65 -22.47
C GLU A 174 5.18 17.88 -21.13
N LEU A 175 6.29 17.17 -20.87
CA LEU A 175 7.06 17.39 -19.65
C LEU A 175 7.66 18.79 -19.59
N LYS A 176 8.24 19.30 -20.70
CA LYS A 176 8.74 20.68 -20.78
C LYS A 176 7.61 21.69 -20.50
N LYS A 177 6.46 21.51 -21.17
CA LYS A 177 5.28 22.35 -20.99
C LYS A 177 4.81 22.37 -19.52
N PHE A 178 4.72 21.19 -18.92
CA PHE A 178 4.37 21.05 -17.51
C PHE A 178 5.38 21.74 -16.58
N MET A 179 6.68 21.54 -16.80
CA MET A 179 7.71 22.14 -15.95
C MET A 179 7.74 23.67 -16.05
N ASN A 180 7.44 24.25 -17.22
CA ASN A 180 7.28 25.69 -17.38
C ASN A 180 6.11 26.22 -16.54
N LEU A 181 4.95 25.51 -16.57
CA LEU A 181 3.80 25.87 -15.72
C LEU A 181 4.13 25.78 -14.22
N VAL A 182 4.96 24.82 -13.84
CA VAL A 182 5.42 24.68 -12.44
C VAL A 182 6.32 25.87 -12.07
N GLU A 183 7.23 26.29 -12.95
CA GLU A 183 8.12 27.45 -12.73
C GLU A 183 7.31 28.77 -12.65
N GLU A 184 6.26 28.94 -13.46
CA GLU A 184 5.33 30.09 -13.42
C GLU A 184 4.65 30.26 -12.05
N THR A 185 4.53 29.19 -11.24
CA THR A 185 3.95 29.31 -9.89
C THR A 185 4.78 30.13 -8.92
N ASN A 186 6.06 30.35 -9.21
CA ASN A 186 7.04 31.01 -8.33
C ASN A 186 7.11 30.40 -6.91
N ASP A 187 6.58 29.20 -6.71
CA ASP A 187 6.57 28.49 -5.42
C ASP A 187 7.70 27.47 -5.41
N ILE A 188 8.76 27.75 -4.67
CA ILE A 188 9.97 26.91 -4.64
C ILE A 188 9.69 25.48 -4.17
N LYS A 189 8.69 25.27 -3.27
CA LYS A 189 8.31 23.93 -2.83
C LYS A 189 7.65 23.14 -3.96
N LYS A 190 6.77 23.74 -4.76
CA LYS A 190 6.15 23.13 -5.93
C LYS A 190 7.21 22.81 -6.99
N ILE A 191 8.10 23.78 -7.27
CA ILE A 191 9.19 23.64 -8.24
C ILE A 191 10.09 22.45 -7.83
N ALA A 192 10.59 22.43 -6.61
CA ALA A 192 11.44 21.35 -6.12
C ALA A 192 10.74 19.98 -6.14
N LEU A 193 9.47 19.92 -5.74
CA LEU A 193 8.71 18.68 -5.67
C LEU A 193 8.52 18.04 -7.04
N PHE A 194 8.03 18.80 -8.02
CA PHE A 194 7.79 18.27 -9.35
C PHE A 194 9.09 18.01 -10.11
N ARG A 195 10.13 18.84 -9.87
CA ARG A 195 11.47 18.60 -10.41
C ARG A 195 12.03 17.27 -9.93
N LEU A 196 12.00 16.99 -8.63
CA LEU A 196 12.45 15.71 -8.09
C LEU A 196 11.64 14.53 -8.64
N LEU A 197 10.30 14.63 -8.71
CA LEU A 197 9.48 13.56 -9.29
C LEU A 197 9.87 13.27 -10.74
N ALA A 198 10.02 14.31 -11.57
CA ALA A 198 10.27 14.19 -13.00
C ALA A 198 11.71 13.75 -13.31
N PHE A 199 12.71 14.28 -12.60
CA PHE A 199 14.14 14.11 -12.94
C PHE A 199 14.84 13.00 -12.16
N THR A 200 14.16 12.38 -11.18
CA THR A 200 14.71 11.24 -10.43
C THR A 200 13.84 9.98 -10.55
N GLY A 201 12.58 10.12 -10.92
CA GLY A 201 11.64 9.00 -10.99
C GLY A 201 11.34 8.33 -9.65
N MET A 202 11.66 8.97 -8.52
CA MET A 202 11.40 8.41 -7.19
C MET A 202 9.91 8.23 -6.92
N ARG A 203 9.57 7.32 -6.01
CA ARG A 203 8.19 7.13 -5.60
C ARG A 203 7.72 8.31 -4.74
N LYS A 204 6.44 8.67 -4.82
CA LYS A 204 5.85 9.72 -3.97
C LYS A 204 6.16 9.52 -2.48
N GLY A 205 6.10 8.27 -1.99
CA GLY A 205 6.40 7.97 -0.60
C GLY A 205 7.86 8.19 -0.21
N GLU A 206 8.79 7.93 -1.13
CA GLU A 206 10.22 8.21 -0.98
C GLU A 206 10.44 9.73 -0.92
N LEU A 207 9.88 10.47 -1.88
CA LEU A 207 9.96 11.94 -1.93
C LEU A 207 9.52 12.62 -0.64
N LEU A 208 8.36 12.22 -0.10
CA LEU A 208 7.79 12.84 1.10
C LEU A 208 8.50 12.43 2.39
N ALA A 209 9.33 11.39 2.34
CA ALA A 209 10.14 10.95 3.48
C ALA A 209 11.51 11.63 3.53
N LEU A 210 11.94 12.34 2.47
CA LEU A 210 13.25 12.95 2.38
C LEU A 210 13.49 13.98 3.48
N GLU A 211 14.69 13.90 4.03
CA GLU A 211 15.24 14.84 4.99
C GLU A 211 16.50 15.49 4.41
N TRP A 212 16.91 16.65 4.94
CA TRP A 212 18.09 17.34 4.43
C TRP A 212 19.38 16.53 4.60
N ASN A 213 19.44 15.64 5.60
CA ASN A 213 20.57 14.72 5.79
C ASN A 213 20.70 13.67 4.67
N ASP A 214 19.63 13.44 3.89
CA ASP A 214 19.66 12.55 2.73
C ASP A 214 20.24 13.24 1.47
N TYR A 215 20.28 14.58 1.46
CA TYR A 215 20.84 15.37 0.36
C TYR A 215 22.32 15.70 0.65
N ARG A 216 23.17 15.22 -0.21
CA ARG A 216 24.60 15.57 -0.26
C ARG A 216 24.87 16.17 -1.64
N LYS A 217 25.76 17.18 -1.74
CA LYS A 217 26.05 17.87 -3.01
C LYS A 217 26.09 16.91 -4.21
N GLY A 218 25.12 17.03 -5.11
CA GLY A 218 25.01 16.22 -6.32
C GLY A 218 24.39 14.82 -6.15
N THR A 219 24.07 14.38 -4.94
CA THR A 219 23.46 13.06 -4.69
C THR A 219 22.33 13.12 -3.69
N LEU A 220 21.38 12.18 -3.82
CA LEU A 220 20.24 12.01 -2.94
C LEU A 220 20.15 10.54 -2.51
N ASP A 221 20.18 10.29 -1.21
CA ASP A 221 20.06 8.94 -0.63
C ASP A 221 18.57 8.57 -0.43
N ILE A 222 18.11 7.58 -1.17
CA ILE A 222 16.75 7.05 -1.04
C ILE A 222 16.77 5.83 -0.13
N ASN A 223 16.64 6.05 1.17
CA ASN A 223 16.76 5.04 2.23
C ASN A 223 15.48 4.87 3.05
N LYS A 224 14.43 5.68 2.79
CA LYS A 224 13.17 5.67 3.52
C LYS A 224 11.98 6.03 2.65
N ALA A 225 10.78 5.64 3.09
CA ALA A 225 9.51 6.00 2.44
C ALA A 225 8.40 6.14 3.49
N ILE A 226 7.42 7.00 3.24
CA ILE A 226 6.23 7.06 4.08
C ILE A 226 5.31 5.88 3.82
N SER A 227 4.78 5.32 4.89
CA SER A 227 3.77 4.26 4.90
C SER A 227 2.56 4.69 5.73
N HIS A 228 1.38 4.24 5.33
CA HIS A 228 0.17 4.49 6.09
C HIS A 228 -0.01 3.42 7.16
N SER A 229 -0.23 3.85 8.42
CA SER A 229 -0.51 2.99 9.56
C SER A 229 -1.85 3.39 10.22
N PRO A 230 -2.36 2.62 11.18
CA PRO A 230 -3.59 2.95 11.92
C PRO A 230 -3.53 4.31 12.62
N ILE A 231 -2.34 4.72 13.07
CA ILE A 231 -2.10 5.97 13.81
C ILE A 231 -1.69 7.15 12.92
N GLY A 232 -1.73 6.96 11.57
CA GLY A 232 -1.36 8.00 10.60
C GLY A 232 -0.28 7.56 9.62
N TYR A 233 0.71 8.41 9.38
CA TYR A 233 1.83 8.11 8.49
C TYR A 233 3.11 7.93 9.29
N GLU A 234 3.84 6.87 8.97
CA GLU A 234 5.13 6.53 9.54
C GLU A 234 6.21 6.45 8.46
N THR A 235 7.46 6.65 8.84
CA THR A 235 8.61 6.50 7.93
C THR A 235 9.18 5.10 8.12
N LEU A 236 9.26 4.33 7.05
CA LEU A 236 9.78 2.97 7.01
C LEU A 236 10.86 2.84 5.93
N PRO A 237 11.73 1.83 5.99
CA PRO A 237 12.60 1.48 4.87
C PRO A 237 11.81 1.32 3.57
N PRO A 238 12.40 1.62 2.40
CA PRO A 238 11.71 1.46 1.13
C PRO A 238 11.35 0.00 0.89
N LYS A 239 10.25 -0.23 0.17
CA LYS A 239 9.81 -1.59 -0.16
C LYS A 239 10.88 -2.33 -0.98
N ALA A 240 11.04 -3.63 -0.70
CA ALA A 240 11.92 -4.54 -1.45
C ALA A 240 13.40 -4.09 -1.48
N ASN A 241 13.92 -3.54 -0.37
CA ASN A 241 15.31 -3.09 -0.23
C ASN A 241 15.78 -2.20 -1.40
N SER A 242 14.90 -1.31 -1.89
CA SER A 242 15.21 -0.42 -3.01
C SER A 242 16.00 0.82 -2.62
N ASN A 243 16.87 0.70 -1.58
CA ASN A 243 17.82 1.74 -1.20
C ASN A 243 18.76 2.04 -2.37
N ARG A 244 18.99 3.31 -2.63
CA ARG A 244 19.85 3.73 -3.74
C ARG A 244 20.29 5.16 -3.60
N LEU A 245 21.46 5.46 -4.15
CA LEU A 245 21.96 6.82 -4.35
C LEU A 245 21.57 7.31 -5.74
N LEU A 246 20.95 8.48 -5.83
CA LEU A 246 20.58 9.13 -7.08
C LEU A 246 21.48 10.33 -7.33
N SER A 247 22.17 10.35 -8.46
CA SER A 247 22.86 11.56 -8.94
C SER A 247 21.83 12.59 -9.39
N LEU A 248 22.06 13.84 -9.03
CA LEU A 248 21.24 14.99 -9.40
C LEU A 248 21.98 15.87 -10.42
N ASP A 249 21.21 16.47 -11.31
CA ASP A 249 21.71 17.51 -12.21
C ASP A 249 21.90 18.83 -11.47
N ILE A 250 22.73 19.73 -12.05
CA ILE A 250 23.12 21.03 -11.45
C ILE A 250 21.87 21.88 -11.12
N LYS A 251 20.88 21.96 -12.05
CA LYS A 251 19.66 22.76 -11.83
C LYS A 251 18.83 22.22 -10.65
N THR A 252 18.77 20.89 -10.50
CA THR A 252 18.07 20.26 -9.37
C THR A 252 18.76 20.59 -8.04
N CYS A 253 20.09 20.56 -8.00
CA CYS A 253 20.87 20.97 -6.83
C CYS A 253 20.62 22.43 -6.46
N GLN A 254 20.69 23.34 -7.41
CA GLN A 254 20.43 24.77 -7.20
C GLN A 254 19.03 25.03 -6.64
N ILE A 255 18.01 24.31 -7.12
CA ILE A 255 16.63 24.42 -6.64
C ILE A 255 16.56 23.93 -5.18
N LEU A 256 17.21 22.82 -4.83
CA LEU A 256 17.23 22.31 -3.46
C LEU A 256 17.98 23.25 -2.52
N ASP A 257 19.13 23.78 -2.94
CA ASP A 257 19.90 24.75 -2.16
C ASP A 257 19.09 26.03 -1.92
N LYS A 258 18.34 26.53 -2.93
CA LYS A 258 17.41 27.64 -2.76
C LYS A 258 16.29 27.33 -1.79
N LEU A 259 15.68 26.14 -1.90
CA LEU A 259 14.63 25.67 -0.98
C LEU A 259 15.16 25.60 0.47
N HIS A 260 16.36 25.06 0.66
CA HIS A 260 16.96 24.97 2.00
C HIS A 260 17.27 26.34 2.62
N LYS A 261 17.73 27.28 1.79
CA LYS A 261 17.98 28.68 2.21
C LYS A 261 16.69 29.38 2.62
N GLU A 262 15.56 29.10 1.97
CA GLU A 262 14.26 29.70 2.27
C GLU A 262 13.64 29.09 3.54
N PHE A 263 13.91 27.78 3.81
CA PHE A 263 13.39 27.06 4.97
C PHE A 263 14.50 26.39 5.78
N PRO A 264 15.43 27.16 6.41
CA PRO A 264 16.65 26.63 7.00
C PRO A 264 16.44 25.79 8.26
N THR A 265 15.30 25.94 8.93
CA THR A 265 14.99 25.22 10.18
C THR A 265 14.22 23.93 9.96
N SER A 266 13.77 23.64 8.73
CA SER A 266 13.06 22.40 8.44
C SER A 266 14.02 21.21 8.45
N THR A 267 13.61 20.11 9.09
CA THR A 267 14.34 18.84 9.04
C THR A 267 14.05 18.05 7.78
N ARG A 268 12.85 18.20 7.21
CA ARG A 268 12.39 17.54 6.00
C ARG A 268 12.51 18.46 4.81
N ILE A 269 12.86 17.92 3.65
CA ILE A 269 12.89 18.68 2.39
C ILE A 269 11.47 19.21 2.07
N PHE A 270 10.44 18.39 2.33
CA PHE A 270 9.03 18.78 2.17
C PHE A 270 8.30 18.73 3.51
N GLU A 271 8.23 19.88 4.14
CA GLU A 271 7.53 20.05 5.40
C GLU A 271 6.20 20.80 5.22
N SER A 272 5.21 20.47 6.06
CA SER A 272 3.94 21.18 6.07
C SER A 272 4.08 22.56 6.74
N GLU A 273 3.17 23.47 6.47
CA GLU A 273 3.16 24.82 7.09
C GLU A 273 3.03 24.79 8.62
N LYS A 274 2.47 23.70 9.15
CA LYS A 274 2.30 23.48 10.61
C LYS A 274 3.44 22.71 11.23
N GLY A 275 4.51 22.47 10.50
CA GLY A 275 5.57 21.54 10.86
C GLY A 275 5.24 20.08 10.50
N GLY A 276 6.26 19.23 10.47
CA GLY A 276 6.14 17.80 10.20
C GLY A 276 5.88 17.46 8.73
N MET A 277 5.38 16.26 8.49
CA MET A 277 5.29 15.67 7.15
C MET A 277 4.25 16.37 6.27
N LEU A 278 4.63 16.67 5.02
CA LEU A 278 3.70 17.14 4.00
C LEU A 278 2.64 16.07 3.69
N SER A 279 1.36 16.47 3.68
CA SER A 279 0.26 15.55 3.40
C SER A 279 0.44 14.81 2.07
N PRO A 280 0.30 13.47 2.03
CA PRO A 280 0.41 12.67 0.80
C PRO A 280 -0.59 13.02 -0.31
N SER A 281 -1.63 13.78 0.00
CA SER A 281 -2.59 14.30 -0.98
C SER A 281 -2.13 15.64 -1.63
N LYS A 282 -1.21 16.37 -0.99
CA LYS A 282 -0.79 17.70 -1.43
C LYS A 282 -0.17 17.71 -2.84
N PRO A 283 0.72 16.77 -3.22
CA PRO A 283 1.27 16.72 -4.58
C PRO A 283 0.18 16.62 -5.66
N ARG A 284 -0.87 15.81 -5.41
CA ARG A 284 -1.99 15.70 -6.37
C ARG A 284 -2.81 16.97 -6.43
N LYS A 285 -3.04 17.65 -5.30
CA LYS A 285 -3.74 18.94 -5.27
C LYS A 285 -2.98 20.00 -6.04
N TRP A 286 -1.67 20.11 -5.83
CA TRP A 286 -0.81 21.04 -6.56
C TRP A 286 -0.78 20.76 -8.06
N LEU A 287 -0.67 19.48 -8.46
CA LEU A 287 -0.74 19.12 -9.87
C LEU A 287 -2.04 19.59 -10.53
N LEU A 288 -3.18 19.33 -9.89
CA LEU A 288 -4.50 19.76 -10.40
C LEU A 288 -4.64 21.28 -10.45
N GLU A 289 -4.08 21.99 -9.47
CA GLU A 289 -4.05 23.46 -9.43
C GLU A 289 -3.23 24.04 -10.60
N ILE A 290 -2.02 23.50 -10.83
CA ILE A 290 -1.10 23.96 -11.89
C ILE A 290 -1.68 23.69 -13.27
N THR A 291 -2.33 22.54 -13.47
CA THR A 291 -2.88 22.17 -14.78
C THR A 291 -4.30 22.66 -15.03
N LYS A 292 -4.91 23.34 -14.05
CA LYS A 292 -6.27 23.85 -14.18
C LYS A 292 -6.37 24.88 -15.31
N ASN A 293 -7.30 24.64 -16.25
CA ASN A 293 -7.53 25.51 -17.42
C ASN A 293 -6.27 25.69 -18.33
N LYS A 294 -5.36 24.71 -18.31
CA LYS A 294 -4.18 24.71 -19.18
C LYS A 294 -4.32 23.58 -20.22
N GLU A 295 -3.67 23.74 -21.35
CA GLU A 295 -3.65 22.75 -22.43
C GLU A 295 -2.71 21.57 -22.12
N ILE A 296 -2.87 20.99 -20.92
CA ILE A 296 -2.13 19.81 -20.50
C ILE A 296 -3.00 18.97 -19.56
N GLU A 297 -3.14 17.69 -19.87
CA GLU A 297 -3.89 16.76 -19.03
C GLU A 297 -3.08 16.36 -17.80
N PRO A 298 -3.68 16.39 -16.58
CA PRO A 298 -2.99 16.00 -15.36
C PRO A 298 -2.82 14.48 -15.29
N ILE A 299 -1.60 14.01 -15.31
CA ILE A 299 -1.25 12.60 -15.09
C ILE A 299 -1.32 12.23 -13.59
N ARG A 300 -1.28 10.94 -13.27
CA ARG A 300 -1.14 10.49 -11.86
C ARG A 300 0.24 10.84 -11.33
N ILE A 301 0.37 11.13 -10.02
CA ILE A 301 1.69 11.43 -9.42
C ILE A 301 2.70 10.29 -9.63
N HIS A 302 2.26 9.04 -9.61
CA HIS A 302 3.14 7.90 -9.89
C HIS A 302 3.59 7.86 -11.38
N ALA A 303 2.84 8.47 -12.26
CA ALA A 303 3.14 8.50 -13.68
C ALA A 303 4.39 9.35 -14.04
N PHE A 304 4.81 10.30 -13.20
CA PHE A 304 6.11 10.96 -13.35
C PHE A 304 7.28 9.97 -13.35
N ARG A 305 7.14 8.87 -12.61
CA ARG A 305 8.12 7.79 -12.64
C ARG A 305 8.10 7.02 -13.97
N HIS A 306 6.93 6.84 -14.58
CA HIS A 306 6.81 6.27 -15.92
C HIS A 306 7.38 7.23 -16.96
N THR A 307 7.06 8.54 -16.87
CA THR A 307 7.67 9.60 -17.67
C THR A 307 9.20 9.54 -17.61
N HIS A 308 9.77 9.53 -16.40
CA HIS A 308 11.21 9.45 -16.21
C HIS A 308 11.83 8.20 -16.85
N ALA A 309 11.21 7.04 -16.66
CA ALA A 309 11.66 5.79 -17.26
C ALA A 309 11.63 5.83 -18.79
N SER A 310 10.54 6.36 -19.37
CA SER A 310 10.38 6.49 -20.82
C SER A 310 11.47 7.37 -21.41
N LEU A 311 11.67 8.56 -20.85
CA LEU A 311 12.66 9.51 -21.33
C LEU A 311 14.11 9.03 -21.15
N LEU A 312 14.40 8.22 -20.12
CA LEU A 312 15.69 7.56 -19.97
C LEU A 312 15.95 6.54 -21.09
N PHE A 313 14.95 5.77 -21.49
CA PHE A 313 15.08 4.85 -22.62
C PHE A 313 15.23 5.60 -23.94
N GLU A 314 14.46 6.66 -24.16
CA GLU A 314 14.59 7.54 -25.33
C GLU A 314 15.97 8.19 -25.42
N SER A 315 16.61 8.49 -24.27
CA SER A 315 17.99 9.01 -24.22
C SER A 315 19.08 7.93 -24.40
N GLY A 316 18.72 6.68 -24.72
CA GLY A 316 19.64 5.57 -24.96
C GLY A 316 20.11 4.83 -23.71
N MET A 317 19.54 5.07 -22.55
CA MET A 317 19.92 4.35 -21.32
C MET A 317 19.52 2.87 -21.40
N SER A 318 20.42 1.99 -20.98
CA SER A 318 20.15 0.54 -20.92
C SER A 318 19.09 0.19 -19.89
N LEU A 319 18.39 -0.93 -20.11
CA LEU A 319 17.37 -1.46 -19.19
C LEU A 319 17.89 -1.59 -17.75
N LYS A 320 19.15 -1.97 -17.57
CA LYS A 320 19.78 -2.17 -16.27
C LYS A 320 20.08 -0.85 -15.56
N GLN A 321 20.50 0.18 -16.29
CA GLN A 321 20.69 1.53 -15.75
C GLN A 321 19.37 2.15 -15.30
N VAL A 322 18.30 2.00 -16.09
CA VAL A 322 16.96 2.48 -15.73
C VAL A 322 16.41 1.71 -14.52
N GLN A 323 16.58 0.38 -14.49
CA GLN A 323 16.20 -0.45 -13.34
C GLN A 323 16.87 0.01 -12.05
N TYR A 324 18.20 0.21 -12.08
CA TYR A 324 18.97 0.68 -10.93
C TYR A 324 18.48 2.05 -10.46
N ARG A 325 18.38 3.02 -11.38
CA ARG A 325 17.96 4.39 -11.06
C ARG A 325 16.57 4.44 -10.42
N LEU A 326 15.65 3.62 -10.92
CA LEU A 326 14.31 3.53 -10.37
C LEU A 326 14.23 2.71 -9.07
N GLY A 327 15.16 1.80 -8.82
CA GLY A 327 15.09 0.85 -7.70
C GLY A 327 13.94 -0.16 -7.89
N HIS A 328 13.83 -0.77 -9.09
CA HIS A 328 12.93 -1.87 -9.33
C HIS A 328 13.62 -3.19 -8.95
N SER A 329 13.05 -3.90 -7.96
CA SER A 329 13.51 -5.23 -7.55
C SER A 329 13.29 -6.28 -8.64
N ASP A 330 12.25 -6.10 -9.47
CA ASP A 330 11.90 -7.00 -10.57
C ASP A 330 12.09 -6.30 -11.92
N LEU A 331 12.92 -6.94 -12.76
CA LEU A 331 13.22 -6.49 -14.14
C LEU A 331 11.95 -6.40 -15.00
N LYS A 332 10.97 -7.30 -14.77
CA LYS A 332 9.70 -7.34 -15.50
C LYS A 332 8.94 -6.02 -15.42
N THR A 333 9.02 -5.33 -14.27
CA THR A 333 8.40 -4.01 -14.10
C THR A 333 9.01 -2.96 -15.03
N THR A 334 10.33 -2.95 -15.18
CA THR A 334 11.05 -2.03 -16.08
C THR A 334 10.84 -2.43 -17.55
N MET A 335 10.81 -3.73 -17.83
CA MET A 335 10.61 -4.27 -19.17
C MET A 335 9.21 -3.94 -19.73
N ASN A 336 8.19 -3.94 -18.89
CA ASN A 336 6.84 -3.53 -19.30
C ASN A 336 6.80 -2.08 -19.80
N ILE A 337 7.55 -1.17 -19.18
CA ILE A 337 7.67 0.22 -19.63
C ILE A 337 8.43 0.27 -20.98
N TYR A 338 9.54 -0.45 -21.07
CA TYR A 338 10.34 -0.55 -22.28
C TYR A 338 9.54 -1.07 -23.48
N THR A 339 8.71 -2.09 -23.28
CA THR A 339 7.90 -2.69 -24.37
C THR A 339 6.87 -1.71 -24.95
N HIS A 340 6.34 -0.80 -24.12
CA HIS A 340 5.43 0.25 -24.61
C HIS A 340 6.14 1.27 -25.50
N ILE A 341 7.39 1.61 -25.19
CA ILE A 341 8.19 2.60 -25.93
C ILE A 341 8.72 2.02 -27.23
N THR A 342 9.23 0.80 -27.19
CA THR A 342 9.82 0.13 -28.37
C THR A 342 8.81 -0.23 -29.45
N LYS A 343 7.51 -0.24 -29.16
CA LYS A 343 6.49 -0.31 -30.22
C LYS A 343 6.56 0.87 -31.19
N PHE A 344 6.98 2.05 -30.72
CA PHE A 344 7.17 3.25 -31.56
C PHE A 344 8.57 3.33 -32.18
N ALA A 345 9.57 2.62 -31.62
CA ALA A 345 10.96 2.69 -32.06
C ALA A 345 11.34 1.61 -33.11
N LYS A 346 10.42 0.72 -33.49
CA LYS A 346 10.70 -0.39 -34.40
C LYS A 346 11.10 0.04 -35.82
N ASP A 347 10.72 1.24 -36.24
CA ASP A 347 10.84 1.66 -37.61
C ASP A 347 12.25 2.17 -37.99
N ASN A 348 13.17 2.37 -37.03
CA ASN A 348 14.48 2.97 -37.28
C ASN A 348 15.70 2.11 -36.90
N ILE A 349 15.50 0.83 -36.51
CA ILE A 349 16.63 0.00 -36.03
C ILE A 349 17.70 -0.21 -37.09
N GLY A 350 17.30 -0.38 -38.35
CA GLY A 350 18.24 -0.55 -39.47
C GLY A 350 19.11 0.68 -39.71
N GLN A 351 18.51 1.87 -39.67
CA GLN A 351 19.26 3.13 -39.84
C GLN A 351 20.18 3.38 -38.65
N GLN A 352 19.71 3.20 -37.43
CA GLN A 352 20.55 3.34 -36.23
C GLN A 352 21.76 2.40 -36.24
N PHE A 353 21.59 1.18 -36.77
CA PHE A 353 22.71 0.24 -36.90
C PHE A 353 23.70 0.69 -37.98
N SER A 354 23.21 1.17 -39.15
CA SER A 354 24.03 1.71 -40.19
C SER A 354 24.83 2.93 -39.71
N ASP A 355 24.16 3.86 -39.02
CA ASP A 355 24.77 5.06 -38.45
C ASP A 355 25.83 4.73 -37.38
N TYR A 356 25.62 3.66 -36.60
CA TYR A 356 26.58 3.22 -35.59
C TYR A 356 27.85 2.59 -36.17
N ILE A 357 27.71 1.87 -37.29
CA ILE A 357 28.83 1.22 -37.96
C ILE A 357 29.56 2.21 -38.91
N ASP A 358 28.96 3.37 -39.19
CA ASP A 358 29.45 4.37 -40.13
C ASP A 358 29.71 3.79 -41.54
N PHE A 359 28.72 2.98 -42.02
CA PHE A 359 28.79 2.24 -43.27
C PHE A 359 27.60 2.53 -44.18
#